data_07683c6a9529d7016c7261671fca8f2b
#
_entry.id   07683c6a9529d7016c7261671fca8f2b
#
_cell.length_a   1.000
_cell.length_b   1.000
_cell.length_c   1.000
_cell.angle_alpha   90.00
_cell.angle_beta   90.00
_cell.angle_gamma   90.00
#
_symmetry.space_group_name_H-M   'P 1'
#
loop_
_entity.id
_entity.type
_entity.pdbx_description
1 polymer ?
#
loop_
_entity_poly.entity_id
_entity_poly.type
_entity_poly.pdbx_seq_one_letter_code
_entity_poly.pdbx_strand_id
1 'polypeptide(L)' 'MKRIVIFASGSGTNAENLIKFFHNRENDSVIQVLTNNPHAKVIDRCNKLKTSCLCFN' A
#
# COMPACT_ATOMS: atom_id res chain seq x y z
N MET A 1 0.52 -15.69 9.47
CA MET A 1 0.07 -14.50 8.74
C MET A 1 0.68 -13.25 9.37
N LYS A 2 1.25 -12.39 8.56
CA LYS A 2 1.83 -11.13 9.02
C LYS A 2 0.99 -9.97 8.55
N ARG A 3 0.90 -8.95 9.39
CA ARG A 3 0.22 -7.72 9.03
C ARG A 3 1.24 -6.61 8.86
N ILE A 4 1.17 -5.94 7.72
CA ILE A 4 2.10 -4.89 7.38
C ILE A 4 1.32 -3.62 7.10
N VAL A 5 1.67 -2.54 7.78
CA VAL A 5 1.01 -1.25 7.59
C VAL A 5 2.03 -0.29 6.98
N ILE A 6 1.64 0.34 5.89
CA ILE A 6 2.50 1.27 5.17
C ILE A 6 1.82 2.63 5.13
N PHE A 7 2.49 3.66 5.62
CA PHE A 7 2.03 5.04 5.49
C PHE A 7 2.61 5.64 4.21
N ALA A 8 1.75 6.22 3.40
CA ALA A 8 2.18 6.77 2.13
C ALA A 8 1.54 8.13 1.89
N SER A 9 2.31 9.03 1.29
CA SER A 9 1.81 10.32 0.83
C SER A 9 2.40 10.57 -0.56
N GLY A 10 1.73 11.39 -1.36
CA GLY A 10 2.22 11.72 -2.69
C GLY A 10 2.07 10.58 -3.69
N SER A 11 3.14 10.28 -4.43
CA SER A 11 3.07 9.36 -5.57
C SER A 11 2.94 7.88 -5.19
N GLY A 12 3.36 7.52 -3.98
CA GLY A 12 3.27 6.13 -3.54
C GLY A 12 4.31 5.19 -4.15
N THR A 13 5.37 5.73 -4.73
CA THR A 13 6.40 4.89 -5.34
C THR A 13 7.03 3.94 -4.32
N ASN A 14 7.37 4.46 -3.14
CA ASN A 14 7.93 3.64 -2.09
C ASN A 14 6.94 2.58 -1.62
N ALA A 15 5.67 2.96 -1.47
CA ALA A 15 4.65 2.01 -1.06
C ALA A 15 4.50 0.89 -2.09
N GLU A 16 4.50 1.24 -3.37
CA GLU A 16 4.42 0.23 -4.42
C GLU A 16 5.59 -0.74 -4.36
N ASN A 17 6.79 -0.24 -4.18
CA ASN A 17 7.97 -1.08 -4.08
C ASN A 17 7.90 -2.02 -2.88
N LEU A 18 7.44 -1.52 -1.74
CA LEU A 18 7.29 -2.33 -0.55
C LEU A 18 6.23 -3.41 -0.73
N ILE A 19 5.11 -3.07 -1.35
CA ILE A 19 4.05 -4.03 -1.61
C ILE A 19 4.58 -5.17 -2.48
N LYS A 20 5.27 -4.84 -3.56
CA LYS A 20 5.85 -5.84 -4.45
C LYS A 20 6.87 -6.70 -3.73
N PHE A 21 7.69 -6.09 -2.89
CA PHE A 21 8.71 -6.81 -2.13
C PHE A 21 8.07 -7.86 -1.23
N PHE A 22 7.05 -7.46 -0.47
CA PHE A 22 6.42 -8.39 0.48
C PHE A 22 5.58 -9.45 -0.24
N HIS A 23 4.95 -9.11 -1.36
CA HIS A 23 4.22 -10.11 -2.13
C HIS A 23 5.12 -11.22 -2.63
N ASN A 24 6.36 -10.89 -2.98
CA ASN A 24 7.31 -11.88 -3.48
C ASN A 24 7.90 -12.73 -2.36
N ARG A 25 8.03 -12.17 -1.15
CA ARG A 25 8.73 -12.87 -0.07
C ARG A 25 7.78 -13.57 0.90
N GLU A 26 6.58 -13.04 1.08
CA GLU A 26 5.65 -13.57 2.07
C GLU A 26 4.24 -13.59 1.51
N ASN A 27 3.86 -14.74 0.97
CA ASN A 27 2.58 -14.90 0.29
C ASN A 27 1.37 -14.72 1.20
N ASP A 28 1.54 -14.96 2.49
CA ASP A 28 0.44 -14.91 3.45
C ASP A 28 0.37 -13.60 4.21
N SER A 29 1.06 -12.57 3.73
CA SER A 29 1.04 -11.27 4.37
C SER A 29 -0.22 -10.49 4.02
N VAL A 30 -0.75 -9.77 5.00
CA VAL A 30 -1.81 -8.79 4.78
C VAL A 30 -1.17 -7.42 4.79
N ILE A 31 -1.34 -6.68 3.69
CA ILE A 31 -0.74 -5.35 3.55
C ILE A 31 -1.85 -4.32 3.55
N GLN A 32 -1.72 -3.32 4.42
CA GLN A 32 -2.64 -2.20 4.52
C GLN A 32 -1.87 -0.92 4.27
N VAL A 33 -2.31 -0.14 3.29
CA VAL A 33 -1.70 1.15 3.00
C VAL A 33 -2.61 2.25 3.54
N LEU A 34 -2.03 3.22 4.22
CA LEU A 34 -2.75 4.37 4.75
C LEU A 34 -2.21 5.66 4.15
N THR A 35 -3.10 6.53 3.75
CA THR A 35 -2.73 7.84 3.24
C THR A 35 -3.67 8.90 3.80
N ASN A 36 -3.17 10.11 3.99
CA ASN A 36 -4.00 11.23 4.45
C ASN A 36 -4.43 12.13 3.30
N ASN A 37 -4.17 11.73 2.07
CA ASN A 37 -4.51 12.52 0.89
C ASN A 37 -5.44 11.72 -0.01
N PRO A 38 -6.73 12.13 -0.14
CA PRO A 38 -7.66 11.40 -0.99
C PRO A 38 -7.33 11.44 -2.47
N HIS A 39 -6.44 12.33 -2.88
CA HIS A 39 -6.01 12.45 -4.28
C HIS A 39 -4.63 11.84 -4.52
N ALA A 40 -4.09 11.13 -3.55
CA ALA A 40 -2.76 10.55 -3.70
C ALA A 40 -2.74 9.47 -4.77
N LYS A 41 -1.69 9.46 -5.57
CA LYS A 41 -1.53 8.45 -6.61
C LYS A 41 -1.35 7.05 -6.04
N VAL A 42 -0.97 6.95 -4.77
CA VAL A 42 -0.84 5.65 -4.12
C VAL A 42 -2.15 4.87 -4.13
N ILE A 43 -3.28 5.58 -4.12
CA ILE A 43 -4.60 4.92 -4.15
C ILE A 43 -4.76 4.15 -5.44
N ASP A 44 -4.42 4.76 -6.58
CA ASP A 44 -4.47 4.09 -7.88
C ASP A 44 -3.49 2.92 -7.94
N ARG A 45 -2.30 3.11 -7.38
CA ARG A 45 -1.30 2.04 -7.37
C ARG A 45 -1.78 0.85 -6.56
N CYS A 46 -2.40 1.10 -5.42
CA CYS A 46 -2.96 0.03 -4.60
C CYS A 46 -4.06 -0.72 -5.34
N ASN A 47 -4.92 0.00 -6.05
CA ASN A 47 -5.96 -0.64 -6.85
C ASN A 47 -5.38 -1.57 -7.90
N LYS A 48 -4.32 -1.15 -8.56
CA LYS A 48 -3.66 -1.97 -9.58
C LYS A 48 -3.00 -3.20 -8.97
N LEU A 49 -2.51 -3.07 -7.74
CA LEU A 49 -1.84 -4.16 -7.04
C LEU A 49 -2.81 -4.99 -6.20
N LYS A 50 -4.09 -4.69 -6.23
CA LYS A 50 -5.13 -5.36 -5.46
C LYS A 50 -4.82 -5.33 -3.97
N THR A 51 -4.30 -4.20 -3.50
CA THR A 51 -3.92 -3.99 -2.12
C THR A 51 -4.87 -3.00 -1.47
N SER A 52 -5.23 -3.27 -0.21
CA SER A 52 -6.12 -2.38 0.53
C SER A 52 -5.46 -1.04 0.81
N CYS A 53 -6.19 0.04 0.56
CA CYS A 53 -5.70 1.38 0.83
C CYS A 53 -6.82 2.19 1.48
N LEU A 54 -6.53 2.78 2.64
CA LEU A 54 -7.48 3.62 3.34
C LEU A 54 -6.97 5.06 3.39
N CYS A 55 -7.90 5.99 3.19
CA CYS A 55 -7.59 7.40 3.34
C CYS A 55 -8.14 7.87 4.68
N PHE A 56 -7.33 8.58 5.45
CA PHE A 56 -7.74 9.13 6.74
C PHE A 56 -7.43 10.61 6.80
N ASN A 57 -8.09 11.31 7.71
CA ASN A 57 -7.82 12.72 7.94
C ASN A 57 -6.89 12.90 9.12
#